data_98cdbe47ce9c3a5c5e02f4acc3578dd6
#
_entry.id   98cdbe47ce9c3a5c5e02f4acc3578dd6
#
_cell.length_a   1.000
_cell.length_b   1.000
_cell.length_c   1.000
_cell.angle_alpha   90.00
_cell.angle_beta   90.00
_cell.angle_gamma   90.00
#
_symmetry.space_group_name_H-M   'P 1'
#
loop_
_entity.id
_entity.type
_entity.pdbx_description
1 polymer ?
#
loop_
_entity_poly.entity_id
_entity_poly.type
_entity_poly.pdbx_seq_one_letter_code
_entity_poly.pdbx_strand_id
1 'polypeptide(L)'
;MSHPSSIFTNFNQRVTLHTTHLDWQSSPVLGVERRMLDRVGEEVARATSIVRYAPGSQFSAHTHSGGEEFIVLEGTFQDEHGDYPAGTYVRNPPTSSHIPRSEEGCVIFVKLWQFQPDDRQHVNIPIPTHGKQTLFKDAVETVSQQVIEPHAHIDLTDNGGIEILVLSGELIEASEENQPEVLAQYTWLRIPCGENFHAIAGGKGANLWIKTGHLSRVDEQIKRVMDYIK
;
A
#
# COMPACT_ATOMS: atom_id res chain seq x y z
N MET A 1 -4.96 24.84 -1.07
CA MET A 1 -3.68 24.45 -1.74
C MET A 1 -4.02 23.30 -2.66
N SER A 2 -3.62 23.36 -3.96
CA SER A 2 -3.80 22.24 -4.87
C SER A 2 -2.89 21.10 -4.41
N HIS A 3 -3.44 19.90 -4.26
CA HIS A 3 -2.63 18.71 -4.00
C HIS A 3 -1.76 18.41 -5.23
N PRO A 4 -0.52 17.94 -5.05
CA PRO A 4 0.32 17.61 -6.19
C PRO A 4 -0.33 16.48 -7.02
N SER A 5 -0.50 16.73 -8.31
CA SER A 5 -1.07 15.77 -9.26
C SER A 5 -0.11 14.64 -9.64
N SER A 6 1.16 14.77 -9.25
CA SER A 6 2.24 13.88 -9.65
C SER A 6 3.27 13.73 -8.52
N ILE A 7 3.38 12.49 -7.99
CA ILE A 7 4.37 12.12 -6.97
C ILE A 7 5.00 10.79 -7.39
N PHE A 8 6.32 10.73 -7.53
CA PHE A 8 7.08 9.55 -7.93
C PHE A 8 6.47 8.79 -9.12
N THR A 9 6.13 9.51 -10.18
CA THR A 9 5.41 9.02 -11.36
C THR A 9 6.27 8.22 -12.32
N ASN A 10 7.59 8.19 -12.16
CA ASN A 10 8.46 7.35 -12.94
C ASN A 10 8.53 5.94 -12.31
N PHE A 11 7.73 5.02 -12.86
CA PHE A 11 7.66 3.64 -12.37
C PHE A 11 8.83 2.75 -12.82
N ASN A 12 9.74 3.28 -13.65
CA ASN A 12 11.02 2.65 -13.98
C ASN A 12 12.14 3.06 -13.02
N GLN A 13 11.82 3.81 -11.97
CA GLN A 13 12.74 4.17 -10.91
C GLN A 13 12.34 3.54 -9.60
N ARG A 14 13.33 3.00 -8.90
CA ARG A 14 13.19 2.56 -7.52
C ARG A 14 12.88 3.74 -6.61
N VAL A 15 12.00 3.52 -5.65
CA VAL A 15 11.64 4.48 -4.61
C VAL A 15 11.71 3.78 -3.26
N THR A 16 12.41 4.39 -2.30
CA THR A 16 12.41 4.00 -0.88
C THR A 16 11.95 5.19 -0.06
N LEU A 17 10.92 5.02 0.75
CA LEU A 17 10.38 6.08 1.62
C LEU A 17 10.24 5.59 3.06
N HIS A 18 10.93 6.24 3.98
CA HIS A 18 10.70 6.11 5.42
C HIS A 18 9.45 6.92 5.77
N THR A 19 8.28 6.28 5.67
CA THR A 19 7.01 7.01 5.70
C THR A 19 6.75 7.74 7.01
N THR A 20 7.36 7.31 8.11
CA THR A 20 7.28 7.99 9.42
C THR A 20 7.96 9.37 9.41
N HIS A 21 8.87 9.61 8.48
CA HIS A 21 9.58 10.89 8.32
C HIS A 21 8.84 11.86 7.38
N LEU A 22 7.77 11.42 6.71
CA LEU A 22 6.97 12.27 5.85
C LEU A 22 5.96 13.09 6.70
N ASP A 23 5.80 14.35 6.35
CA ASP A 23 4.79 15.21 6.96
C ASP A 23 3.37 14.77 6.58
N TRP A 24 2.45 14.85 7.53
CA TRP A 24 1.04 14.69 7.27
C TRP A 24 0.49 15.90 6.50
N GLN A 25 -0.20 15.64 5.41
CA GLN A 25 -0.86 16.65 4.58
C GLN A 25 -2.37 16.49 4.72
N SER A 26 -3.06 17.61 4.98
CA SER A 26 -4.52 17.61 5.07
C SER A 26 -5.17 17.16 3.76
N SER A 27 -6.15 16.28 3.86
CA SER A 27 -7.05 15.94 2.75
C SER A 27 -8.12 17.02 2.58
N PRO A 28 -8.77 17.15 1.40
CA PRO A 28 -9.99 17.94 1.26
C PRO A 28 -11.12 17.49 2.20
N VAL A 29 -11.10 16.24 2.63
CA VAL A 29 -12.08 15.69 3.57
C VAL A 29 -11.64 15.99 5.00
N LEU A 30 -12.52 16.61 5.78
CA LEU A 30 -12.25 16.98 7.18
C LEU A 30 -11.96 15.74 8.03
N GLY A 31 -10.93 15.84 8.86
CA GLY A 31 -10.50 14.73 9.74
C GLY A 31 -9.67 13.66 9.04
N VAL A 32 -9.24 13.91 7.80
CA VAL A 32 -8.34 13.01 7.05
C VAL A 32 -7.03 13.71 6.74
N GLU A 33 -5.93 13.02 6.98
CA GLU A 33 -4.58 13.45 6.61
C GLU A 33 -3.89 12.32 5.83
N ARG A 34 -2.98 12.68 4.95
CA ARG A 34 -2.30 11.75 4.05
C ARG A 34 -0.79 11.96 4.04
N ARG A 35 -0.05 10.86 3.92
CA ARG A 35 1.33 10.78 3.46
C ARG A 35 1.29 10.11 2.10
N MET A 36 1.44 10.87 1.03
CA MET A 36 1.36 10.35 -0.33
C MET A 36 2.68 9.72 -0.73
N LEU A 37 2.66 8.45 -1.17
CA LEU A 37 3.85 7.68 -1.52
C LEU A 37 4.09 7.64 -3.02
N ASP A 38 3.05 7.37 -3.82
CA ASP A 38 3.04 7.65 -5.26
C ASP A 38 1.65 8.15 -5.70
N ARG A 39 1.61 8.94 -6.78
CA ARG A 39 0.35 9.49 -7.26
C ARG A 39 0.43 9.95 -8.71
N VAL A 40 -0.57 9.55 -9.50
CA VAL A 40 -0.86 10.08 -10.83
C VAL A 40 -2.34 10.44 -10.89
N GLY A 41 -2.65 11.72 -11.02
CA GLY A 41 -4.02 12.26 -10.99
C GLY A 41 -4.28 13.13 -9.77
N GLU A 42 -5.39 13.87 -9.80
CA GLU A 42 -5.79 14.83 -8.75
C GLU A 42 -6.73 14.17 -7.72
N GLU A 43 -8.02 14.51 -7.72
CA GLU A 43 -9.00 13.87 -6.82
C GLU A 43 -9.18 12.39 -7.18
N VAL A 44 -9.36 12.09 -8.45
CA VAL A 44 -9.29 10.73 -8.98
C VAL A 44 -7.85 10.44 -9.38
N ALA A 45 -7.26 9.42 -8.79
CA ALA A 45 -5.84 9.14 -8.99
C ALA A 45 -5.51 7.65 -8.81
N ARG A 46 -4.58 7.17 -9.62
CA ARG A 46 -3.78 6.00 -9.23
C ARG A 46 -2.85 6.45 -8.12
N ALA A 47 -3.02 5.91 -6.94
CA ALA A 47 -2.28 6.39 -5.78
C ALA A 47 -1.97 5.28 -4.77
N THR A 48 -0.85 5.46 -4.07
CA THR A 48 -0.48 4.73 -2.86
C THR A 48 -0.23 5.76 -1.76
N SER A 49 -0.83 5.57 -0.60
CA SER A 49 -0.74 6.54 0.52
C SER A 49 -0.85 5.84 1.87
N ILE A 50 -0.31 6.49 2.90
CA ILE A 50 -0.73 6.24 4.28
C ILE A 50 -1.74 7.32 4.64
N VAL A 51 -2.90 6.92 5.15
CA VAL A 51 -4.02 7.81 5.47
C VAL A 51 -4.36 7.66 6.94
N ARG A 52 -4.49 8.79 7.63
CA ARG A 52 -4.93 8.86 9.01
C ARG A 52 -6.31 9.47 9.11
N TYR A 53 -7.19 8.79 9.82
CA TYR A 53 -8.54 9.21 10.15
C TYR A 53 -8.58 9.67 11.60
N ALA A 54 -9.06 10.87 11.84
CA ALA A 54 -9.27 11.36 13.20
C ALA A 54 -10.39 10.57 13.91
N PRO A 55 -10.36 10.45 15.26
CA PRO A 55 -11.46 9.87 16.00
C PRO A 55 -12.81 10.54 15.68
N GLY A 56 -13.86 9.73 15.53
CA GLY A 56 -15.21 10.18 15.17
C GLY A 56 -15.38 10.56 13.69
N SER A 57 -14.41 10.26 12.83
CA SER A 57 -14.50 10.51 11.39
C SER A 57 -15.60 9.65 10.75
N GLN A 58 -16.41 10.28 9.90
CA GLN A 58 -17.42 9.60 9.09
C GLN A 58 -17.48 10.27 7.71
N PHE A 59 -17.63 9.45 6.68
CA PHE A 59 -17.60 9.90 5.27
C PHE A 59 -18.91 9.58 4.57
N SER A 60 -19.14 10.28 3.46
CA SER A 60 -20.26 9.96 2.57
C SER A 60 -20.04 8.62 1.89
N ALA A 61 -21.14 7.92 1.61
CA ALA A 61 -21.12 6.74 0.76
C ALA A 61 -20.43 7.06 -0.58
N HIS A 62 -19.53 6.20 -0.99
CA HIS A 62 -18.86 6.34 -2.29
C HIS A 62 -18.59 4.97 -2.93
N THR A 63 -18.39 5.01 -4.24
CA THR A 63 -18.13 3.83 -5.07
C THR A 63 -16.69 3.85 -5.55
N HIS A 64 -16.02 2.72 -5.46
CA HIS A 64 -14.65 2.53 -5.93
C HIS A 64 -14.64 2.22 -7.43
N SER A 65 -14.58 3.25 -8.29
CA SER A 65 -14.55 3.07 -9.76
C SER A 65 -13.30 2.31 -10.23
N GLY A 66 -12.17 2.50 -9.56
CA GLY A 66 -10.88 1.85 -9.87
C GLY A 66 -10.44 0.79 -8.86
N GLY A 67 -11.28 0.48 -7.87
CA GLY A 67 -10.94 -0.40 -6.74
C GLY A 67 -10.12 0.30 -5.66
N GLU A 68 -10.19 -0.27 -4.45
CA GLU A 68 -9.45 0.15 -3.27
C GLU A 68 -8.87 -1.08 -2.56
N GLU A 69 -7.59 -1.04 -2.26
CA GLU A 69 -6.90 -2.06 -1.48
C GLU A 69 -6.25 -1.39 -0.27
N PHE A 70 -6.42 -1.93 0.93
CA PHE A 70 -5.81 -1.33 2.11
C PHE A 70 -5.43 -2.33 3.19
N ILE A 71 -4.52 -1.88 4.07
CA ILE A 71 -4.15 -2.54 5.31
C ILE A 71 -4.43 -1.55 6.43
N VAL A 72 -5.10 -1.99 7.48
CA VAL A 72 -5.23 -1.21 8.72
C VAL A 72 -3.94 -1.36 9.51
N LEU A 73 -3.19 -0.28 9.66
CA LEU A 73 -1.91 -0.25 10.37
C LEU A 73 -2.11 0.01 11.87
N GLU A 74 -3.05 0.91 12.21
CA GLU A 74 -3.35 1.32 13.58
C GLU A 74 -4.83 1.59 13.76
N GLY A 75 -5.36 1.35 14.96
CA GLY A 75 -6.76 1.60 15.29
C GLY A 75 -7.74 0.64 14.60
N THR A 76 -8.94 1.13 14.30
CA THR A 76 -10.00 0.34 13.65
C THR A 76 -10.67 1.16 12.55
N PHE A 77 -10.55 0.69 11.32
CA PHE A 77 -11.36 1.18 10.20
C PHE A 77 -12.72 0.50 10.25
N GLN A 78 -13.79 1.21 9.91
CA GLN A 78 -15.16 0.73 10.03
C GLN A 78 -15.98 1.14 8.80
N ASP A 79 -16.96 0.33 8.44
CA ASP A 79 -18.00 0.68 7.49
C ASP A 79 -19.32 -0.04 7.85
N GLU A 80 -20.32 -0.05 6.97
CA GLU A 80 -21.60 -0.76 7.18
C GLU A 80 -21.47 -2.29 7.13
N HIS A 81 -20.32 -2.80 6.67
CA HIS A 81 -20.08 -4.25 6.57
C HIS A 81 -19.33 -4.79 7.79
N GLY A 82 -18.74 -3.94 8.62
CA GLY A 82 -18.10 -4.36 9.86
C GLY A 82 -16.94 -3.48 10.34
N ASP A 83 -16.20 -4.05 11.28
CA ASP A 83 -15.03 -3.46 11.90
C ASP A 83 -13.77 -4.17 11.41
N TYR A 84 -12.76 -3.39 11.04
CA TYR A 84 -11.47 -3.84 10.51
C TYR A 84 -10.37 -3.35 11.44
N PRO A 85 -9.96 -4.14 12.44
CA PRO A 85 -8.91 -3.74 13.37
C PRO A 85 -7.53 -3.73 12.71
N ALA A 86 -6.55 -3.12 13.37
CA ALA A 86 -5.15 -3.15 12.94
C ALA A 86 -4.70 -4.58 12.61
N GLY A 87 -3.98 -4.74 11.49
CA GLY A 87 -3.59 -6.03 10.94
C GLY A 87 -4.63 -6.67 10.02
N THR A 88 -5.68 -5.95 9.61
CA THR A 88 -6.64 -6.43 8.60
C THR A 88 -6.20 -5.97 7.19
N TYR A 89 -6.22 -6.90 6.24
CA TYR A 89 -6.04 -6.66 4.81
C TYR A 89 -7.38 -6.74 4.09
N VAL A 90 -7.68 -5.71 3.30
CA VAL A 90 -8.97 -5.56 2.61
C VAL A 90 -8.75 -5.25 1.13
N ARG A 91 -9.56 -5.87 0.27
CA ARG A 91 -9.73 -5.51 -1.15
C ARG A 91 -11.19 -5.25 -1.45
N ASN A 92 -11.45 -4.06 -1.94
CA ASN A 92 -12.74 -3.59 -2.43
C ASN A 92 -12.61 -3.40 -3.96
N PRO A 93 -13.06 -4.37 -4.77
CA PRO A 93 -12.87 -4.34 -6.22
C PRO A 93 -13.67 -3.20 -6.88
N PRO A 94 -13.39 -2.88 -8.15
CA PRO A 94 -14.17 -1.91 -8.90
C PRO A 94 -15.68 -2.19 -8.81
N THR A 95 -16.47 -1.12 -8.67
CA THR A 95 -17.93 -1.12 -8.46
C THR A 95 -18.41 -1.42 -7.04
N SER A 96 -17.54 -1.81 -6.12
CA SER A 96 -17.88 -1.88 -4.70
C SER A 96 -18.13 -0.49 -4.11
N SER A 97 -18.89 -0.42 -3.03
CA SER A 97 -19.20 0.83 -2.33
C SER A 97 -19.23 0.60 -0.83
N HIS A 98 -18.91 1.64 -0.07
CA HIS A 98 -19.06 1.63 1.39
C HIS A 98 -19.23 3.05 1.97
N ILE A 99 -19.47 3.12 3.27
CA ILE A 99 -19.53 4.35 4.08
C ILE A 99 -18.44 4.27 5.14
N PRO A 100 -17.21 4.77 4.84
CA PRO A 100 -16.09 4.68 5.78
C PRO A 100 -16.33 5.52 7.03
N ARG A 101 -15.88 4.99 8.16
CA ARG A 101 -15.84 5.68 9.45
C ARG A 101 -14.72 5.13 10.33
N SER A 102 -14.40 5.86 11.39
CA SER A 102 -13.55 5.36 12.46
C SER A 102 -13.91 6.06 13.76
N GLU A 103 -14.45 5.32 14.73
CA GLU A 103 -14.87 5.88 16.02
C GLU A 103 -13.65 6.28 16.88
N GLU A 104 -12.62 5.46 16.90
CA GLU A 104 -11.40 5.69 17.68
C GLU A 104 -10.26 6.32 16.87
N GLY A 105 -10.46 6.50 15.57
CA GLY A 105 -9.42 6.84 14.62
C GLY A 105 -8.66 5.61 14.14
N CYS A 106 -8.05 5.73 12.95
CA CYS A 106 -7.21 4.68 12.40
C CYS A 106 -6.16 5.23 11.45
N VAL A 107 -5.17 4.41 11.16
CA VAL A 107 -4.18 4.64 10.11
C VAL A 107 -4.23 3.46 9.15
N ILE A 108 -4.35 3.74 7.86
CA ILE A 108 -4.35 2.72 6.82
C ILE A 108 -3.24 2.98 5.78
N PHE A 109 -2.69 1.91 5.22
CA PHE A 109 -1.92 1.94 3.97
C PHE A 109 -2.90 1.60 2.86
N VAL A 110 -3.09 2.49 1.88
CA VAL A 110 -4.14 2.35 0.86
C VAL A 110 -3.62 2.54 -0.55
N LYS A 111 -4.18 1.76 -1.47
CA LYS A 111 -3.91 1.79 -2.91
C LYS A 111 -5.22 1.98 -3.68
N LEU A 112 -5.27 3.01 -4.53
CA LEU A 112 -6.45 3.39 -5.30
C LEU A 112 -6.18 3.26 -6.80
N TRP A 113 -7.20 2.80 -7.55
CA TRP A 113 -7.17 2.69 -9.02
C TRP A 113 -6.09 1.73 -9.56
N GLN A 114 -5.78 0.67 -8.80
CA GLN A 114 -4.73 -0.30 -9.16
C GLN A 114 -5.26 -1.69 -9.49
N PHE A 115 -6.57 -1.89 -9.50
CA PHE A 115 -7.22 -3.15 -9.85
C PHE A 115 -7.32 -3.38 -11.35
N GLN A 116 -7.47 -4.63 -11.77
CA GLN A 116 -7.95 -4.93 -13.11
C GLN A 116 -9.43 -4.51 -13.23
N PRO A 117 -9.88 -4.01 -14.40
CA PRO A 117 -11.23 -3.44 -14.55
C PRO A 117 -12.36 -4.47 -14.36
N ASP A 118 -12.07 -5.74 -14.58
CA ASP A 118 -12.98 -6.88 -14.43
C ASP A 118 -12.84 -7.64 -13.11
N ASP A 119 -11.92 -7.23 -12.23
CA ASP A 119 -11.80 -7.79 -10.89
C ASP A 119 -13.09 -7.53 -10.08
N ARG A 120 -13.60 -8.60 -9.44
CA ARG A 120 -14.78 -8.55 -8.57
C ARG A 120 -14.53 -9.29 -7.25
N GLN A 121 -13.26 -9.62 -6.98
CA GLN A 121 -12.91 -10.42 -5.82
C GLN A 121 -12.72 -9.52 -4.59
N HIS A 122 -13.66 -9.62 -3.65
CA HIS A 122 -13.52 -9.06 -2.31
C HIS A 122 -12.59 -9.91 -1.46
N VAL A 123 -11.77 -9.25 -0.65
CA VAL A 123 -10.95 -9.90 0.38
C VAL A 123 -11.08 -9.10 1.67
N ASN A 124 -11.25 -9.79 2.78
CA ASN A 124 -11.21 -9.25 4.14
C ASN A 124 -10.63 -10.33 5.04
N ILE A 125 -9.35 -10.24 5.36
CA ILE A 125 -8.64 -11.26 6.14
C ILE A 125 -7.64 -10.62 7.11
N PRO A 126 -7.42 -11.22 8.28
CA PRO A 126 -6.31 -10.83 9.14
C PRO A 126 -4.97 -11.15 8.47
N ILE A 127 -4.01 -10.26 8.61
CA ILE A 127 -2.62 -10.49 8.20
C ILE A 127 -1.94 -11.35 9.25
N PRO A 128 -1.36 -12.51 8.89
CA PRO A 128 -0.64 -13.35 9.83
C PRO A 128 0.59 -12.65 10.43
N THR A 129 0.92 -13.04 11.65
CA THR A 129 2.11 -12.57 12.37
C THR A 129 3.26 -13.58 12.35
N HIS A 130 3.11 -14.66 11.61
CA HIS A 130 4.10 -15.73 11.50
C HIS A 130 4.05 -16.38 10.10
N GLY A 131 5.17 -16.95 9.68
CA GLY A 131 5.29 -17.70 8.43
C GLY A 131 5.16 -16.82 7.17
N LYS A 132 4.65 -17.45 6.11
CA LYS A 132 4.36 -16.79 4.82
C LYS A 132 2.97 -17.20 4.36
N GLN A 133 2.18 -16.22 3.91
CA GLN A 133 0.83 -16.45 3.40
C GLN A 133 0.56 -15.58 2.16
N THR A 134 -0.08 -16.18 1.16
CA THR A 134 -0.69 -15.44 0.05
C THR A 134 -2.01 -14.85 0.53
N LEU A 135 -2.13 -13.53 0.43
CA LEU A 135 -3.34 -12.77 0.80
C LEU A 135 -4.29 -12.63 -0.40
N PHE A 136 -3.71 -12.47 -1.59
CA PHE A 136 -4.43 -12.40 -2.86
C PHE A 136 -3.52 -12.87 -4.00
N LYS A 137 -4.11 -13.47 -5.04
CA LYS A 137 -3.40 -13.81 -6.27
C LYS A 137 -4.35 -13.90 -7.45
N ASP A 138 -3.95 -13.31 -8.57
CA ASP A 138 -4.59 -13.47 -9.86
C ASP A 138 -3.54 -13.76 -10.97
N ALA A 139 -3.89 -13.52 -12.22
CA ALA A 139 -2.99 -13.72 -13.37
C ALA A 139 -1.90 -12.63 -13.49
N VAL A 140 -2.07 -11.49 -12.83
CA VAL A 140 -1.21 -10.30 -12.96
C VAL A 140 -0.36 -10.10 -11.73
N GLU A 141 -0.94 -10.24 -10.52
CA GLU A 141 -0.30 -9.86 -9.27
C GLU A 141 -0.43 -10.92 -8.19
N THR A 142 0.52 -10.89 -7.27
CA THR A 142 0.45 -11.65 -6.03
C THR A 142 0.68 -10.70 -4.86
N VAL A 143 -0.23 -10.75 -3.88
CA VAL A 143 -0.08 -10.07 -2.59
C VAL A 143 0.16 -11.12 -1.53
N SER A 144 1.21 -10.93 -0.74
CA SER A 144 1.58 -11.88 0.32
C SER A 144 2.05 -11.15 1.57
N GLN A 145 1.98 -11.86 2.68
CA GLN A 145 2.66 -11.51 3.92
C GLN A 145 3.79 -12.52 4.14
N GLN A 146 4.93 -12.07 4.69
CA GLN A 146 6.04 -12.94 5.04
C GLN A 146 6.77 -12.42 6.27
N VAL A 147 6.94 -13.29 7.26
CA VAL A 147 7.86 -13.06 8.39
C VAL A 147 9.25 -13.57 8.01
N ILE A 148 10.23 -12.73 8.24
CA ILE A 148 11.66 -13.03 8.06
C ILE A 148 12.26 -13.14 9.46
N GLU A 149 12.83 -14.31 9.76
CA GLU A 149 13.46 -14.58 11.06
C GLU A 149 14.67 -13.64 11.30
N PRO A 150 15.05 -13.38 12.56
CA PRO A 150 16.23 -12.59 12.87
C PRO A 150 17.46 -13.04 12.08
N HIS A 151 18.13 -12.08 11.44
CA HIS A 151 19.35 -12.28 10.63
C HIS A 151 19.18 -13.18 9.40
N ALA A 152 17.95 -13.59 9.06
CA ALA A 152 17.68 -14.34 7.84
C ALA A 152 17.68 -13.41 6.60
N HIS A 153 18.06 -13.97 5.47
CA HIS A 153 18.03 -13.30 4.17
C HIS A 153 16.64 -13.33 3.56
N ILE A 154 16.32 -12.27 2.83
CA ILE A 154 15.20 -12.22 1.90
C ILE A 154 15.71 -11.86 0.51
N ASP A 155 15.29 -12.65 -0.47
CA ASP A 155 15.59 -12.46 -1.88
C ASP A 155 14.27 -12.48 -2.65
N LEU A 156 13.97 -11.37 -3.34
CA LEU A 156 12.75 -11.25 -4.15
C LEU A 156 13.12 -10.90 -5.59
N THR A 157 12.50 -11.60 -6.51
CA THR A 157 12.63 -11.38 -7.95
C THR A 157 11.25 -11.44 -8.59
N ASP A 158 10.90 -10.44 -9.38
CA ASP A 158 9.66 -10.45 -10.16
C ASP A 158 9.80 -9.53 -11.39
N ASN A 159 9.49 -10.06 -12.58
CA ASN A 159 9.58 -9.29 -13.82
C ASN A 159 8.51 -8.18 -13.93
N GLY A 160 7.44 -8.27 -13.15
CA GLY A 160 6.36 -7.28 -13.10
C GLY A 160 6.47 -6.26 -11.97
N GLY A 161 7.66 -6.18 -11.32
CA GLY A 161 7.96 -5.25 -10.24
C GLY A 161 7.55 -5.74 -8.85
N ILE A 162 8.16 -5.14 -7.84
CA ILE A 162 8.00 -5.51 -6.42
C ILE A 162 7.64 -4.28 -5.62
N GLU A 163 6.73 -4.43 -4.68
CA GLU A 163 6.40 -3.42 -3.68
C GLU A 163 6.42 -4.05 -2.30
N ILE A 164 7.03 -3.37 -1.33
CA ILE A 164 7.18 -3.85 0.04
C ILE A 164 6.74 -2.76 1.01
N LEU A 165 5.98 -3.15 2.03
CA LEU A 165 5.78 -2.36 3.24
C LEU A 165 6.29 -3.17 4.44
N VAL A 166 7.21 -2.60 5.22
CA VAL A 166 7.67 -3.21 6.48
C VAL A 166 6.59 -2.98 7.54
N LEU A 167 5.84 -4.03 7.89
CA LEU A 167 4.76 -3.96 8.88
C LEU A 167 5.29 -3.90 10.30
N SER A 168 6.37 -4.63 10.58
CA SER A 168 7.08 -4.57 11.87
C SER A 168 8.50 -5.08 11.72
N GLY A 169 9.37 -4.76 12.70
CA GLY A 169 10.79 -5.08 12.65
C GLY A 169 11.54 -4.21 11.65
N GLU A 170 12.60 -4.74 11.05
CA GLU A 170 13.46 -4.00 10.12
C GLU A 170 14.18 -4.94 9.15
N LEU A 171 14.49 -4.41 7.97
CA LEU A 171 15.43 -5.02 7.04
C LEU A 171 16.67 -4.15 6.92
N ILE A 172 17.80 -4.78 6.66
CA ILE A 172 19.07 -4.13 6.39
C ILE A 172 19.44 -4.46 4.94
N GLU A 173 19.42 -3.45 4.10
CA GLU A 173 19.78 -3.58 2.70
C GLU A 173 21.23 -3.17 2.50
N ALA A 174 22.02 -4.04 1.89
CA ALA A 174 23.40 -3.73 1.53
C ALA A 174 23.44 -2.69 0.41
N SER A 175 24.32 -1.71 0.52
CA SER A 175 24.64 -0.75 -0.53
C SER A 175 26.09 -0.93 -0.94
N GLU A 176 26.34 -1.01 -2.24
CA GLU A 176 27.73 -1.13 -2.75
C GLU A 176 28.50 0.19 -2.59
N GLU A 177 27.81 1.33 -2.59
CA GLU A 177 28.41 2.66 -2.60
C GLU A 177 28.30 3.39 -1.26
N ASN A 178 27.42 2.96 -0.35
CA ASN A 178 27.10 3.66 0.88
C ASN A 178 27.07 2.70 2.09
N GLN A 179 26.83 3.26 3.29
CA GLN A 179 26.49 2.46 4.45
C GLN A 179 25.19 1.70 4.21
N PRO A 180 25.03 0.49 4.78
CA PRO A 180 23.78 -0.26 4.67
C PRO A 180 22.57 0.58 5.08
N GLU A 181 21.48 0.49 4.32
CA GLU A 181 20.24 1.19 4.62
C GLU A 181 19.36 0.34 5.55
N VAL A 182 18.89 0.94 6.65
CA VAL A 182 17.95 0.30 7.57
C VAL A 182 16.53 0.66 7.15
N LEU A 183 15.79 -0.33 6.72
CA LEU A 183 14.38 -0.24 6.32
C LEU A 183 13.52 -0.61 7.52
N ALA A 184 13.27 0.36 8.40
CA ALA A 184 12.52 0.19 9.64
C ALA A 184 10.99 0.05 9.37
N GLN A 185 10.23 -0.18 10.45
CA GLN A 185 8.77 -0.24 10.40
C GLN A 185 8.16 0.93 9.61
N TYR A 186 7.20 0.62 8.74
CA TYR A 186 6.52 1.53 7.82
C TYR A 186 7.42 2.14 6.75
N THR A 187 8.62 1.60 6.51
CA THR A 187 9.34 1.88 5.27
C THR A 187 8.61 1.24 4.11
N TRP A 188 8.36 2.02 3.07
CA TRP A 188 7.75 1.58 1.81
C TRP A 188 8.77 1.62 0.68
N LEU A 189 8.80 0.53 -0.11
CA LEU A 189 9.64 0.40 -1.28
C LEU A 189 8.80 0.08 -2.51
N ARG A 190 9.18 0.68 -3.63
CA ARG A 190 8.70 0.30 -4.97
C ARG A 190 9.92 0.04 -5.85
N ILE A 191 10.01 -1.17 -6.37
CA ILE A 191 11.13 -1.68 -7.15
C ILE A 191 10.63 -1.96 -8.56
N PRO A 192 11.26 -1.37 -9.60
CA PRO A 192 10.81 -1.49 -10.99
C PRO A 192 10.77 -2.93 -11.50
N CYS A 193 10.07 -3.10 -12.63
CA CYS A 193 10.06 -4.36 -13.37
C CYS A 193 11.49 -4.81 -13.72
N GLY A 194 11.81 -6.07 -13.43
CA GLY A 194 13.10 -6.69 -13.75
C GLY A 194 14.23 -6.40 -12.77
N GLU A 195 14.02 -5.58 -11.75
CA GLU A 195 14.97 -5.41 -10.65
C GLU A 195 14.71 -6.39 -9.51
N ASN A 196 15.79 -6.77 -8.83
CA ASN A 196 15.76 -7.69 -7.68
C ASN A 196 15.89 -6.91 -6.37
N PHE A 197 15.40 -7.54 -5.29
CA PHE A 197 15.55 -7.04 -3.93
C PHE A 197 16.28 -8.06 -3.06
N HIS A 198 17.28 -7.62 -2.32
CA HIS A 198 18.06 -8.43 -1.38
C HIS A 198 18.23 -7.68 -0.06
N ALA A 199 17.91 -8.29 1.05
CA ALA A 199 18.14 -7.72 2.36
C ALA A 199 18.30 -8.80 3.43
N ILE A 200 18.73 -8.38 4.62
CA ILE A 200 18.83 -9.22 5.81
C ILE A 200 17.90 -8.64 6.87
N ALA A 201 17.12 -9.46 7.55
CA ALA A 201 16.34 -8.98 8.69
C ALA A 201 17.23 -8.59 9.87
N GLY A 202 16.87 -7.53 10.56
CA GLY A 202 17.55 -7.10 11.77
C GLY A 202 17.39 -8.07 12.94
N GLY A 203 17.90 -7.71 14.12
CA GLY A 203 17.97 -8.59 15.30
C GLY A 203 16.62 -9.03 15.87
N LYS A 204 15.51 -8.41 15.44
CA LYS A 204 14.13 -8.78 15.81
C LYS A 204 13.34 -9.44 14.69
N GLY A 205 13.98 -9.68 13.53
CA GLY A 205 13.28 -10.11 12.33
C GLY A 205 12.48 -8.98 11.67
N ALA A 206 11.66 -9.34 10.69
CA ALA A 206 10.75 -8.41 10.03
C ALA A 206 9.45 -9.12 9.62
N ASN A 207 8.32 -8.41 9.66
CA ASN A 207 7.06 -8.83 9.03
C ASN A 207 6.77 -7.89 7.87
N LEU A 208 6.54 -8.45 6.69
CA LEU A 208 6.44 -7.71 5.44
C LEU A 208 5.09 -7.96 4.78
N TRP A 209 4.47 -6.92 4.25
CA TRP A 209 3.53 -7.02 3.15
C TRP A 209 4.32 -6.86 1.85
N ILE A 210 4.05 -7.74 0.88
CA ILE A 210 4.76 -7.80 -0.40
C ILE A 210 3.74 -7.92 -1.51
N LYS A 211 3.87 -7.08 -2.54
CA LYS A 211 3.08 -7.16 -3.77
C LYS A 211 4.02 -7.27 -4.97
N THR A 212 3.77 -8.24 -5.85
CA THR A 212 4.58 -8.47 -7.04
C THR A 212 3.72 -8.55 -8.30
N GLY A 213 4.32 -8.27 -9.46
CA GLY A 213 3.68 -8.39 -10.77
C GLY A 213 2.89 -7.15 -11.22
N HIS A 214 2.36 -6.39 -10.30
CA HIS A 214 1.38 -5.32 -10.50
C HIS A 214 1.88 -4.11 -11.32
N LEU A 215 3.18 -3.81 -11.30
CA LEU A 215 3.75 -2.70 -12.07
C LEU A 215 3.76 -2.96 -13.58
N SER A 216 3.63 -4.21 -14.02
CA SER A 216 3.47 -4.56 -15.43
C SER A 216 2.22 -3.94 -16.08
N ARG A 217 1.25 -3.47 -15.28
CA ARG A 217 -0.02 -2.87 -15.73
C ARG A 217 -0.16 -1.38 -15.38
N VAL A 218 0.90 -0.75 -14.91
CA VAL A 218 0.85 0.64 -14.42
C VAL A 218 0.37 1.63 -15.49
N ASP A 219 0.81 1.48 -16.74
CA ASP A 219 0.41 2.37 -17.84
C ASP A 219 -1.09 2.24 -18.17
N GLU A 220 -1.64 1.02 -18.10
CA GLU A 220 -3.07 0.77 -18.29
C GLU A 220 -3.90 1.38 -17.15
N GLN A 221 -3.40 1.31 -15.91
CA GLN A 221 -4.03 1.91 -14.74
C GLN A 221 -4.06 3.43 -14.85
N ILE A 222 -2.94 4.05 -15.21
CA ILE A 222 -2.83 5.49 -15.44
C ILE A 222 -3.78 5.93 -16.57
N LYS A 223 -3.77 5.21 -17.69
CA LYS A 223 -4.66 5.52 -18.81
C LYS A 223 -6.13 5.53 -18.39
N ARG A 224 -6.58 4.55 -17.60
CA ARG A 224 -7.96 4.49 -17.10
C ARG A 224 -8.32 5.68 -16.22
N VAL A 225 -7.42 6.12 -15.34
CA VAL A 225 -7.60 7.35 -14.55
C VAL A 225 -7.79 8.54 -15.48
N MET A 226 -6.90 8.72 -16.47
CA MET A 226 -6.96 9.85 -17.41
C MET A 226 -8.21 9.83 -18.29
N ASP A 227 -8.71 8.65 -18.66
CA ASP A 227 -9.95 8.52 -19.43
C ASP A 227 -11.20 8.75 -18.58
N TYR A 228 -11.16 8.45 -17.28
CA TYR A 228 -12.28 8.64 -16.35
C TYR A 228 -12.52 10.12 -16.00
N ILE A 229 -11.49 10.95 -15.98
CA ILE A 229 -11.55 12.37 -15.60
C ILE A 229 -11.84 13.31 -16.80
N LYS A 230 -11.94 12.80 -18.03
CA LYS A 230 -12.33 13.54 -19.24
C LYS A 230 -13.85 13.71 -19.34
#